data_6913715ae2bb328b0d3fbc02ef8562e2
#
_entry.id   6913715ae2bb328b0d3fbc02ef8562e2
#
_cell.length_a   1.000
_cell.length_b   1.000
_cell.length_c   1.000
_cell.angle_alpha   90.00
_cell.angle_beta   90.00
_cell.angle_gamma   90.00
#
_symmetry.space_group_name_H-M   'P 1'
#
loop_
_entity.id
_entity.type
_entity.pdbx_description
1 polymer ?
#
loop_
_entity_poly.entity_id
_entity_poly.type
_entity_poly.pdbx_seq_one_letter_code
_entity_poly.pdbx_strand_id
1 'polypeptide(L)'
;ILPAFAGPDIAQDEFFIFIHAGGAWDVTVGLDPRNEKVGIIDPATSGARGTIDPAPIRRWVDSSAAAIDGGLVYAGPSFEFVRPEGNSPLVFGPAIGDLLRHSARLTVVNGIAMNTVSHQDGTAFSSTGRHLAGTKAAASSIDTMMADATGLNQLLPALSVNFPSFYVPGPDRRAVPLTVSSIGAVGSSLIRSPLYETAAQRDAVNIVLSQEARALGKMSAEADILNGFALQLDGLRRMNQQSLLDAFTTSKLQAAYNTFRFSDNAAVINAAFAVEALTRNIVRCVSFAFSSFDTHFTNYRQQPLQQQRLFDMIATLLDYLDAKPHPTKPGDKLSDHTHIMVFSDFCRTPQINLNQGRDHYPNNSSLIISPRFKGNFVIGQSDPEQLLPLPRAFSDGMRAITPPDVLSTFVSAFGADPRKYLRDGEVIRDMLKG
;
A
#
# COMPACT_ATOMS: atom_id res chain seq x y z
N ILE A 1 -32.03 15.80 3.77
CA ILE A 1 -31.60 15.20 5.03
C ILE A 1 -31.17 13.75 4.65
N LEU A 2 -29.88 13.53 4.47
CA LEU A 2 -29.34 12.19 4.29
C LEU A 2 -29.47 11.44 5.63
N PRO A 3 -29.87 10.15 5.64
CA PRO A 3 -29.94 9.38 6.86
C PRO A 3 -28.57 9.37 7.53
N ALA A 4 -28.54 9.65 8.82
CA ALA A 4 -27.34 9.51 9.63
C ALA A 4 -26.83 8.06 9.49
N PHE A 5 -25.60 7.89 9.07
CA PHE A 5 -24.93 6.60 9.11
C PHE A 5 -24.83 6.19 10.59
N ALA A 6 -25.68 5.24 10.99
CA ALA A 6 -25.31 4.35 12.08
C ALA A 6 -24.25 3.40 11.49
N GLY A 7 -22.99 3.81 11.51
CA GLY A 7 -21.87 2.94 11.16
C GLY A 7 -21.84 1.77 12.15
N PRO A 8 -21.40 0.57 11.72
CA PRO A 8 -21.07 -0.49 12.65
C PRO A 8 -20.07 0.07 13.67
N ASP A 9 -20.10 -0.42 14.92
CA ASP A 9 -19.15 -0.04 15.96
C ASP A 9 -17.73 0.01 15.37
N ILE A 10 -17.05 1.14 15.55
CA ILE A 10 -15.72 1.37 15.01
C ILE A 10 -14.84 0.23 15.52
N ALA A 11 -14.45 -0.66 14.62
CA ALA A 11 -13.77 -1.89 14.96
C ALA A 11 -12.34 -1.59 15.45
N GLN A 12 -12.14 -1.63 16.76
CA GLN A 12 -10.86 -1.32 17.41
C GLN A 12 -9.74 -2.35 17.14
N ASP A 13 -10.07 -3.48 16.53
CA ASP A 13 -9.16 -4.62 16.34
C ASP A 13 -8.78 -4.87 14.87
N GLU A 14 -8.94 -3.89 14.00
CA GLU A 14 -8.58 -3.97 12.59
C GLU A 14 -7.14 -3.51 12.35
N PHE A 15 -6.46 -4.10 11.37
CA PHE A 15 -5.08 -3.80 10.99
C PHE A 15 -4.99 -3.37 9.52
N PHE A 16 -4.01 -2.52 9.22
CA PHE A 16 -3.88 -1.92 7.90
C PHE A 16 -2.45 -2.01 7.38
N ILE A 17 -2.31 -2.39 6.09
CA ILE A 17 -1.04 -2.42 5.37
C ILE A 17 -1.20 -1.59 4.10
N PHE A 18 -0.40 -0.54 3.97
CA PHE A 18 -0.36 0.32 2.79
C PHE A 18 0.96 0.11 2.05
N ILE A 19 0.87 -0.36 0.80
CA ILE A 19 2.02 -0.66 -0.04
C ILE A 19 2.06 0.35 -1.18
N HIS A 20 3.10 1.14 -1.25
CA HIS A 20 3.32 2.07 -2.34
C HIS A 20 4.22 1.44 -3.41
N ALA A 21 3.67 1.24 -4.61
CA ALA A 21 4.42 0.79 -5.78
C ALA A 21 5.13 1.99 -6.40
N GLY A 22 6.30 2.36 -5.84
CA GLY A 22 6.98 3.62 -6.16
C GLY A 22 7.74 3.60 -7.48
N GLY A 23 7.53 4.64 -8.27
CA GLY A 23 8.16 4.84 -9.56
C GLY A 23 7.22 4.64 -10.76
N ALA A 24 5.90 4.70 -10.55
CA ALA A 24 4.88 4.59 -11.60
C ALA A 24 4.85 3.21 -12.29
N TRP A 25 4.07 2.32 -11.77
CA TRP A 25 3.89 0.99 -12.37
C TRP A 25 3.21 1.01 -13.75
N ASP A 26 3.57 0.10 -14.61
CA ASP A 26 2.91 -0.08 -15.90
C ASP A 26 1.66 -0.95 -15.72
N VAL A 27 0.49 -0.33 -15.62
CA VAL A 27 -0.77 -1.05 -15.41
C VAL A 27 -1.11 -2.01 -16.53
N THR A 28 -0.54 -1.81 -17.73
CA THR A 28 -0.84 -2.60 -18.95
C THR A 28 -0.29 -4.02 -18.89
N VAL A 29 0.71 -4.28 -18.07
CA VAL A 29 1.26 -5.63 -17.86
C VAL A 29 0.77 -6.26 -16.56
N GLY A 30 -0.07 -5.54 -15.79
CA GLY A 30 -0.58 -5.92 -14.47
C GLY A 30 -2.09 -5.84 -14.34
N LEU A 31 -2.60 -4.77 -13.72
CA LEU A 31 -3.98 -4.65 -13.22
C LEU A 31 -5.00 -4.16 -14.27
N ASP A 32 -4.56 -3.45 -15.30
CA ASP A 32 -5.40 -2.95 -16.41
C ASP A 32 -4.78 -3.34 -17.76
N PRO A 33 -4.80 -4.64 -18.10
CA PRO A 33 -3.94 -5.18 -19.13
C PRO A 33 -4.32 -4.68 -20.54
N ARG A 34 -3.28 -4.36 -21.33
CA ARG A 34 -3.38 -4.01 -22.75
C ARG A 34 -2.34 -4.77 -23.52
N ASN A 35 -2.69 -5.23 -24.70
CA ASN A 35 -1.80 -5.85 -25.67
C ASN A 35 -2.12 -5.33 -27.07
N GLU A 36 -1.40 -5.81 -28.09
CA GLU A 36 -1.60 -5.38 -29.48
C GLU A 36 -3.03 -5.63 -30.01
N LYS A 37 -3.75 -6.59 -29.44
CA LYS A 37 -5.14 -6.90 -29.83
C LYS A 37 -6.15 -5.94 -29.16
N VAL A 38 -5.75 -5.27 -28.10
CA VAL A 38 -6.58 -4.36 -27.30
C VAL A 38 -5.85 -3.03 -27.15
N GLY A 39 -5.65 -2.36 -28.26
CA GLY A 39 -5.43 -0.94 -28.33
C GLY A 39 -4.03 -0.38 -28.15
N ILE A 40 -3.06 -1.10 -27.59
CA ILE A 40 -1.69 -0.56 -27.47
C ILE A 40 -0.82 -1.11 -28.60
N ILE A 41 -0.58 -0.28 -29.59
CA ILE A 41 0.35 -0.55 -30.67
C ILE A 41 1.60 0.29 -30.43
N ASP A 42 2.67 -0.34 -29.98
CA ASP A 42 3.97 0.29 -29.99
C ASP A 42 4.43 0.53 -31.43
N PRO A 43 4.88 1.74 -31.81
CA PRO A 43 5.19 2.05 -33.18
C PRO A 43 6.22 1.09 -33.78
N ALA A 44 5.88 0.40 -34.87
CA ALA A 44 6.77 -0.53 -35.55
C ALA A 44 8.05 0.14 -36.11
N THR A 45 8.04 1.47 -36.24
CA THR A 45 9.09 2.31 -36.83
C THR A 45 10.13 2.82 -35.82
N SER A 46 9.85 2.75 -34.52
CA SER A 46 10.92 3.03 -33.55
C SER A 46 11.87 1.83 -33.58
N GLY A 47 13.14 2.01 -33.87
CA GLY A 47 14.18 0.98 -33.68
C GLY A 47 14.29 0.50 -32.22
N ALA A 48 13.28 0.77 -31.44
CA ALA A 48 13.10 0.62 -30.03
C ALA A 48 12.02 -0.41 -29.72
N ARG A 49 12.02 -1.55 -30.40
CA ARG A 49 11.25 -2.71 -29.94
C ARG A 49 11.86 -3.16 -28.62
N GLY A 50 11.07 -3.12 -27.56
CA GLY A 50 11.54 -3.55 -26.25
C GLY A 50 11.95 -5.02 -26.26
N THR A 51 13.15 -5.30 -25.79
CA THR A 51 13.54 -6.68 -25.48
C THR A 51 12.89 -7.10 -24.16
N ILE A 52 12.23 -8.24 -24.15
CA ILE A 52 11.75 -8.88 -22.95
C ILE A 52 12.50 -10.20 -22.75
N ASP A 53 12.81 -10.52 -21.49
CA ASP A 53 13.15 -11.87 -21.09
C ASP A 53 11.89 -12.45 -20.39
N PRO A 54 11.11 -13.29 -21.06
CA PRO A 54 9.91 -13.86 -20.48
C PRO A 54 10.22 -15.01 -19.51
N ALA A 55 11.42 -15.55 -19.50
CA ALA A 55 11.76 -16.72 -18.70
C ALA A 55 11.46 -16.55 -17.20
N PRO A 56 11.72 -15.38 -16.54
CA PRO A 56 11.36 -15.18 -15.17
C PRO A 56 9.88 -14.83 -14.93
N ILE A 57 9.10 -14.54 -15.99
CA ILE A 57 7.69 -14.16 -15.90
C ILE A 57 6.81 -15.38 -16.08
N ARG A 58 6.39 -15.99 -15.00
CA ARG A 58 5.76 -17.33 -15.00
C ARG A 58 4.47 -17.44 -15.81
N ARG A 59 3.76 -16.33 -16.03
CA ARG A 59 2.49 -16.31 -16.75
C ARG A 59 2.58 -15.64 -18.12
N TRP A 60 3.79 -15.39 -18.60
CA TRP A 60 3.97 -14.83 -19.93
C TRP A 60 3.77 -15.92 -20.97
N VAL A 61 2.68 -15.82 -21.70
CA VAL A 61 2.40 -16.66 -22.86
C VAL A 61 2.33 -15.75 -24.08
N ASP A 62 3.21 -15.97 -25.03
CA ASP A 62 3.27 -15.21 -26.26
C ASP A 62 3.49 -16.14 -27.46
N SER A 63 2.64 -16.00 -28.49
CA SER A 63 2.69 -16.79 -29.70
C SER A 63 3.44 -16.13 -30.87
N SER A 64 3.84 -14.85 -30.73
CA SER A 64 4.35 -14.04 -31.85
C SER A 64 5.80 -13.60 -31.72
N ALA A 65 6.48 -13.97 -30.65
CA ALA A 65 7.83 -13.53 -30.36
C ALA A 65 8.85 -14.23 -31.27
N ALA A 66 9.63 -13.44 -32.03
CA ALA A 66 10.82 -13.93 -32.73
C ALA A 66 12.02 -13.94 -31.77
N ALA A 67 12.66 -15.09 -31.60
CA ALA A 67 13.92 -15.18 -30.87
C ALA A 67 15.03 -14.45 -31.65
N ILE A 68 15.64 -13.45 -31.01
CA ILE A 68 16.87 -12.80 -31.50
C ILE A 68 17.92 -12.97 -30.41
N ASP A 69 19.20 -13.08 -30.81
CA ASP A 69 20.32 -13.24 -29.90
C ASP A 69 20.20 -12.34 -28.65
N GLY A 70 19.99 -12.97 -27.49
CA GLY A 70 19.89 -12.28 -26.18
C GLY A 70 18.48 -11.91 -25.72
N GLY A 71 17.41 -12.34 -26.37
CA GLY A 71 16.03 -12.10 -25.92
C GLY A 71 14.99 -12.17 -27.01
N LEU A 72 13.73 -11.93 -26.64
CA LEU A 72 12.62 -11.83 -27.56
C LEU A 72 12.38 -10.36 -27.94
N VAL A 73 12.24 -10.05 -29.21
CA VAL A 73 11.90 -8.71 -29.72
C VAL A 73 10.44 -8.67 -30.10
N TYR A 74 9.72 -7.72 -29.57
CA TYR A 74 8.30 -7.51 -29.80
C TYR A 74 8.04 -6.37 -30.76
N ALA A 75 7.11 -6.57 -31.68
CA ALA A 75 6.50 -5.49 -32.47
C ALA A 75 5.44 -4.71 -31.65
N GLY A 76 5.03 -5.29 -30.53
CA GLY A 76 4.07 -4.81 -29.56
C GLY A 76 3.85 -5.89 -28.50
N PRO A 77 3.19 -5.59 -27.37
CA PRO A 77 2.93 -6.58 -26.33
C PRO A 77 1.85 -7.57 -26.80
N SER A 78 2.26 -8.77 -27.18
CA SER A 78 1.39 -9.84 -27.68
C SER A 78 1.09 -10.95 -26.66
N PHE A 79 1.28 -10.67 -25.37
CA PHE A 79 0.99 -11.62 -24.30
C PHE A 79 -0.51 -11.93 -24.16
N GLU A 80 -0.82 -13.14 -23.72
CA GLU A 80 -2.19 -13.50 -23.36
C GLU A 80 -2.59 -12.91 -22.00
N PHE A 81 -3.88 -12.50 -21.90
CA PHE A 81 -4.43 -12.03 -20.65
C PHE A 81 -4.66 -13.18 -19.68
N VAL A 82 -4.30 -12.96 -18.42
CA VAL A 82 -4.46 -13.93 -17.34
C VAL A 82 -5.81 -13.69 -16.64
N ARG A 83 -6.60 -14.76 -16.54
CA ARG A 83 -7.91 -14.72 -15.89
C ARG A 83 -7.97 -15.71 -14.74
N PRO A 84 -8.65 -15.38 -13.63
CA PRO A 84 -9.03 -16.37 -12.65
C PRO A 84 -9.94 -17.44 -13.26
N GLU A 85 -10.00 -18.59 -12.63
CA GLU A 85 -10.93 -19.66 -13.04
C GLU A 85 -12.40 -19.23 -12.86
N GLY A 86 -13.29 -19.73 -13.68
CA GLY A 86 -14.72 -19.45 -13.64
C GLY A 86 -15.10 -18.09 -14.25
N ASN A 87 -16.28 -17.59 -13.88
CA ASN A 87 -16.83 -16.32 -14.37
C ASN A 87 -16.31 -15.11 -13.58
N SER A 88 -15.02 -14.87 -13.61
CA SER A 88 -14.41 -13.70 -12.95
C SER A 88 -14.47 -12.47 -13.86
N PRO A 89 -14.85 -11.30 -13.34
CA PRO A 89 -14.71 -10.04 -14.07
C PRO A 89 -13.25 -9.53 -14.11
N LEU A 90 -12.38 -10.12 -13.28
CA LEU A 90 -10.97 -9.73 -13.21
C LEU A 90 -10.20 -10.24 -14.43
N VAL A 91 -9.41 -9.35 -14.98
CA VAL A 91 -8.46 -9.63 -16.07
C VAL A 91 -7.13 -9.00 -15.70
N PHE A 92 -6.06 -9.76 -15.86
CA PHE A 92 -4.72 -9.34 -15.50
C PHE A 92 -3.75 -9.49 -16.66
N GLY A 93 -2.68 -8.72 -16.62
CA GLY A 93 -1.50 -8.98 -17.43
C GLY A 93 -0.66 -10.14 -16.85
N PRO A 94 0.40 -10.57 -17.56
CA PRO A 94 1.22 -11.72 -17.16
C PRO A 94 1.99 -11.50 -15.85
N ALA A 95 2.12 -10.27 -15.42
CA ALA A 95 2.87 -9.92 -14.21
C ALA A 95 2.13 -10.24 -12.90
N ILE A 96 0.87 -10.70 -12.93
CA ILE A 96 0.06 -10.96 -11.70
C ILE A 96 0.69 -12.03 -10.77
N GLY A 97 1.57 -12.88 -11.29
CA GLY A 97 2.30 -13.86 -10.49
C GLY A 97 1.41 -14.78 -9.66
N ASP A 98 1.85 -15.05 -8.42
CA ASP A 98 1.15 -15.94 -7.49
C ASP A 98 -0.08 -15.30 -6.84
N LEU A 99 -0.24 -13.97 -6.96
CA LEU A 99 -1.42 -13.28 -6.42
C LEU A 99 -2.72 -13.74 -7.08
N LEU A 100 -2.66 -14.31 -8.28
CA LEU A 100 -3.82 -14.87 -8.98
C LEU A 100 -4.60 -15.88 -8.11
N ARG A 101 -3.93 -16.69 -7.29
CA ARG A 101 -4.59 -17.67 -6.42
C ARG A 101 -5.49 -17.05 -5.34
N HIS A 102 -5.29 -15.77 -5.03
CA HIS A 102 -6.10 -15.00 -4.09
C HIS A 102 -7.14 -14.10 -4.80
N SER A 103 -7.39 -14.30 -6.09
CA SER A 103 -8.28 -13.45 -6.90
C SER A 103 -9.67 -13.26 -6.30
N ALA A 104 -10.20 -14.25 -5.59
CA ALA A 104 -11.48 -14.16 -4.88
C ALA A 104 -11.54 -13.04 -3.81
N ARG A 105 -10.38 -12.51 -3.39
CA ARG A 105 -10.25 -11.47 -2.35
C ARG A 105 -9.90 -10.09 -2.93
N LEU A 106 -9.63 -10.01 -4.24
CA LEU A 106 -9.10 -8.80 -4.86
C LEU A 106 -10.23 -7.87 -5.31
N THR A 107 -10.12 -6.61 -4.95
CA THR A 107 -10.87 -5.48 -5.53
C THR A 107 -9.89 -4.65 -6.34
N VAL A 108 -10.10 -4.53 -7.63
CA VAL A 108 -9.27 -3.72 -8.53
C VAL A 108 -10.01 -2.45 -8.91
N VAL A 109 -9.33 -1.32 -8.81
CA VAL A 109 -9.83 -0.03 -9.27
C VAL A 109 -8.95 0.42 -10.43
N ASN A 110 -9.53 0.58 -11.61
CA ASN A 110 -8.82 1.01 -12.82
C ASN A 110 -9.28 2.40 -13.25
N GLY A 111 -8.50 3.07 -14.10
CA GLY A 111 -8.87 4.38 -14.62
C GLY A 111 -8.98 5.45 -13.55
N ILE A 112 -7.96 5.57 -12.69
CA ILE A 112 -7.87 6.57 -11.64
C ILE A 112 -7.13 7.79 -12.18
N ALA A 113 -7.79 8.95 -12.24
CA ALA A 113 -7.18 10.19 -12.70
C ALA A 113 -6.25 10.78 -11.64
N MET A 114 -4.95 10.79 -11.95
CA MET A 114 -3.93 11.34 -11.05
C MET A 114 -3.72 12.84 -11.20
N ASN A 115 -4.04 13.41 -12.36
CA ASN A 115 -3.87 14.83 -12.67
C ASN A 115 -2.45 15.36 -12.42
N THR A 116 -1.48 14.47 -12.34
CA THR A 116 -0.06 14.77 -12.15
C THR A 116 0.82 13.71 -12.80
N VAL A 117 2.02 14.08 -13.15
CA VAL A 117 3.08 13.20 -13.63
C VAL A 117 4.40 13.44 -12.86
N SER A 118 4.31 14.04 -11.69
CA SER A 118 5.42 14.22 -10.76
C SER A 118 5.38 13.12 -9.70
N HIS A 119 6.46 12.35 -9.54
CA HIS A 119 6.55 11.30 -8.52
C HIS A 119 6.24 11.79 -7.11
N GLN A 120 6.77 12.94 -6.73
CA GLN A 120 6.52 13.49 -5.38
C GLN A 120 5.06 13.86 -5.18
N ASP A 121 4.46 14.54 -6.16
CA ASP A 121 3.07 14.96 -6.09
C ASP A 121 2.10 13.77 -6.23
N GLY A 122 2.41 12.83 -7.13
CA GLY A 122 1.64 11.58 -7.29
C GLY A 122 1.66 10.71 -6.03
N THR A 123 2.81 10.59 -5.38
CA THR A 123 2.94 9.89 -4.08
C THR A 123 2.10 10.56 -3.00
N ALA A 124 2.14 11.88 -2.92
CA ALA A 124 1.31 12.63 -1.98
C ALA A 124 -0.17 12.46 -2.31
N PHE A 125 -0.56 12.62 -3.58
CA PHE A 125 -1.95 12.53 -4.00
C PHE A 125 -2.55 11.13 -3.81
N SER A 126 -1.81 10.07 -4.13
CA SER A 126 -2.26 8.69 -3.93
C SER A 126 -2.40 8.31 -2.45
N SER A 127 -1.58 8.88 -1.57
CA SER A 127 -1.57 8.54 -0.14
C SER A 127 -2.42 9.47 0.73
N THR A 128 -2.63 10.72 0.32
CA THR A 128 -3.34 11.74 1.12
C THR A 128 -4.67 12.20 0.49
N GLY A 129 -4.92 11.90 -0.78
CA GLY A 129 -6.03 12.43 -1.56
C GLY A 129 -5.89 13.91 -1.90
N ARG A 130 -4.70 14.50 -1.73
CA ARG A 130 -4.43 15.90 -2.05
C ARG A 130 -3.07 16.08 -2.70
N HIS A 131 -3.04 16.95 -3.70
CA HIS A 131 -1.80 17.43 -4.29
C HIS A 131 -0.97 18.20 -3.26
N LEU A 132 0.32 18.25 -3.49
CA LEU A 132 1.22 19.05 -2.64
C LEU A 132 0.86 20.54 -2.70
N ALA A 133 0.94 21.22 -1.57
CA ALA A 133 0.91 22.68 -1.50
C ALA A 133 2.37 23.19 -1.57
N GLY A 134 2.86 23.42 -2.78
CA GLY A 134 4.30 23.62 -3.03
C GLY A 134 5.09 22.35 -2.76
N THR A 135 5.92 22.31 -1.72
CA THR A 135 6.71 21.13 -1.31
C THR A 135 6.14 20.41 -0.08
N LYS A 136 4.98 20.86 0.44
CA LYS A 136 4.40 20.33 1.69
C LYS A 136 3.16 19.53 1.40
N ALA A 137 2.95 18.48 2.17
CA ALA A 137 1.70 17.74 2.15
C ALA A 137 0.52 18.65 2.59
N ALA A 138 -0.58 18.58 1.87
CA ALA A 138 -1.78 19.35 2.14
C ALA A 138 -2.82 18.59 2.99
N ALA A 139 -2.61 17.29 3.20
CA ALA A 139 -3.43 16.43 4.06
C ALA A 139 -2.59 15.32 4.69
N SER A 140 -3.14 14.68 5.72
CA SER A 140 -2.55 13.48 6.33
C SER A 140 -2.66 12.28 5.41
N SER A 141 -1.72 11.34 5.53
CA SER A 141 -1.75 10.09 4.77
C SER A 141 -2.81 9.12 5.29
N ILE A 142 -3.19 8.16 4.47
CA ILE A 142 -4.22 7.16 4.78
C ILE A 142 -3.91 6.34 6.05
N ASP A 143 -2.64 6.02 6.32
CA ASP A 143 -2.23 5.35 7.55
C ASP A 143 -2.51 6.18 8.81
N THR A 144 -2.24 7.49 8.76
CA THR A 144 -2.63 8.44 9.81
C THR A 144 -4.15 8.53 9.96
N MET A 145 -4.88 8.63 8.84
CA MET A 145 -6.34 8.69 8.84
C MET A 145 -6.94 7.42 9.47
N MET A 146 -6.42 6.24 9.10
CA MET A 146 -6.93 4.97 9.61
C MET A 146 -6.56 4.74 11.07
N ALA A 147 -5.36 5.13 11.50
CA ALA A 147 -4.98 5.09 12.91
C ALA A 147 -5.89 5.98 13.77
N ASP A 148 -6.18 7.21 13.31
CA ASP A 148 -7.09 8.12 14.00
C ASP A 148 -8.55 7.61 13.99
N ALA A 149 -8.99 7.02 12.89
CA ALA A 149 -10.37 6.56 12.72
C ALA A 149 -10.68 5.28 13.50
N THR A 150 -9.72 4.35 13.64
CA THR A 150 -9.96 3.00 14.17
C THR A 150 -9.36 2.76 15.55
N GLY A 151 -8.64 3.73 16.10
CA GLY A 151 -8.13 3.72 17.48
C GLY A 151 -6.62 3.73 17.58
N LEU A 152 -6.16 4.18 18.75
CA LEU A 152 -4.77 4.55 19.04
C LEU A 152 -4.19 3.70 20.19
N ASN A 153 -4.69 2.49 20.37
CA ASN A 153 -4.36 1.65 21.52
C ASN A 153 -3.09 0.81 21.34
N GLN A 154 -2.58 0.72 20.10
CA GLN A 154 -1.33 0.01 19.80
C GLN A 154 -0.14 0.84 20.28
N LEU A 155 0.99 0.13 20.46
CA LEU A 155 2.25 0.73 20.82
C LEU A 155 2.69 1.80 19.81
N LEU A 156 2.53 1.48 18.52
CA LEU A 156 2.78 2.35 17.40
C LEU A 156 1.49 2.40 16.54
N PRO A 157 0.66 3.44 16.67
CA PRO A 157 -0.56 3.54 15.87
C PRO A 157 -0.28 3.48 14.36
N ALA A 158 0.77 4.16 13.89
CA ALA A 158 1.23 4.09 12.50
C ALA A 158 2.76 4.01 12.43
N LEU A 159 3.27 3.13 11.58
CA LEU A 159 4.69 2.99 11.27
C LEU A 159 4.88 3.02 9.75
N SER A 160 5.74 3.90 9.28
CA SER A 160 6.08 4.01 7.87
C SER A 160 7.56 3.67 7.64
N VAL A 161 7.84 2.75 6.70
CA VAL A 161 9.18 2.28 6.40
C VAL A 161 9.57 2.66 4.98
N ASN A 162 10.58 3.52 4.84
CA ASN A 162 11.06 4.01 3.54
C ASN A 162 9.94 4.54 2.62
N PHE A 163 8.93 5.13 3.21
CA PHE A 163 7.80 5.74 2.52
C PHE A 163 7.41 7.04 3.23
N PRO A 164 7.17 8.15 2.52
CA PRO A 164 6.74 9.38 3.15
C PRO A 164 5.30 9.25 3.66
N SER A 165 5.14 9.25 4.96
CA SER A 165 3.85 9.37 5.61
C SER A 165 3.71 10.76 6.22
N PHE A 166 2.54 11.37 6.06
CA PHE A 166 2.31 12.76 6.37
C PHE A 166 1.29 12.90 7.49
N TYR A 167 1.58 13.82 8.40
CA TYR A 167 0.63 14.31 9.38
C TYR A 167 0.38 15.80 9.15
N VAL A 168 -0.87 16.15 8.90
CA VAL A 168 -1.35 17.54 8.86
C VAL A 168 -2.39 17.69 9.96
N PRO A 169 -2.37 18.76 10.78
CA PRO A 169 -3.29 18.92 11.90
C PRO A 169 -4.77 18.73 11.52
N GLY A 170 -5.46 17.91 12.30
CA GLY A 170 -6.85 17.48 12.09
C GLY A 170 -7.11 16.15 12.79
N PRO A 171 -6.38 15.06 12.46
CA PRO A 171 -6.35 13.83 13.25
C PRO A 171 -5.75 14.04 14.65
N ASP A 172 -6.01 13.09 15.55
CA ASP A 172 -5.37 13.05 16.88
C ASP A 172 -3.83 13.00 16.70
N ARG A 173 -3.11 13.76 17.53
CA ARG A 173 -1.64 13.84 17.48
C ARG A 173 -0.96 12.49 17.76
N ARG A 174 -1.63 11.56 18.44
CA ARG A 174 -1.14 10.19 18.67
C ARG A 174 -1.10 9.35 17.39
N ALA A 175 -1.84 9.75 16.35
CA ALA A 175 -1.81 9.12 15.03
C ALA A 175 -0.60 9.55 14.17
N VAL A 176 0.28 10.43 14.68
CA VAL A 176 1.52 10.80 13.97
C VAL A 176 2.34 9.55 13.68
N PRO A 177 2.65 9.25 12.41
CA PRO A 177 3.37 8.04 12.05
C PRO A 177 4.84 8.12 12.48
N LEU A 178 5.36 7.02 13.01
CA LEU A 178 6.80 6.85 13.14
C LEU A 178 7.37 6.51 11.76
N THR A 179 8.15 7.42 11.18
CA THR A 179 8.79 7.20 9.88
C THR A 179 10.24 6.79 10.05
N VAL A 180 10.64 5.68 9.45
CA VAL A 180 11.99 5.12 9.51
C VAL A 180 12.49 4.73 8.13
N SER A 181 13.81 4.76 7.95
CA SER A 181 14.45 4.36 6.69
C SER A 181 14.50 2.83 6.49
N SER A 182 14.49 2.07 7.59
CA SER A 182 14.52 0.60 7.56
C SER A 182 13.99 0.02 8.87
N ILE A 183 13.60 -1.25 8.85
CA ILE A 183 13.16 -1.96 10.06
C ILE A 183 14.27 -2.01 11.12
N GLY A 184 15.53 -2.21 10.72
CA GLY A 184 16.66 -2.19 11.64
C GLY A 184 16.88 -0.83 12.32
N ALA A 185 16.50 0.27 11.68
CA ALA A 185 16.55 1.61 12.28
C ALA A 185 15.56 1.77 13.44
N VAL A 186 14.41 1.07 13.40
CA VAL A 186 13.44 1.07 14.51
C VAL A 186 14.09 0.54 15.78
N GLY A 187 14.69 -0.65 15.72
CA GLY A 187 15.38 -1.24 16.85
C GLY A 187 16.47 -0.32 17.41
N SER A 188 17.30 0.26 16.53
CA SER A 188 18.38 1.15 16.96
C SER A 188 17.88 2.47 17.56
N SER A 189 16.79 3.03 17.01
CA SER A 189 16.19 4.28 17.53
C SER A 189 15.51 4.08 18.88
N LEU A 190 14.92 2.91 19.10
CA LEU A 190 14.22 2.57 20.35
C LEU A 190 15.19 2.11 21.46
N ILE A 191 16.33 1.51 21.11
CA ILE A 191 17.28 0.94 22.06
C ILE A 191 18.36 1.92 22.50
N ARG A 192 18.84 2.79 21.60
CA ARG A 192 19.97 3.67 21.86
C ARG A 192 19.52 5.05 22.35
N SER A 193 19.42 5.19 23.66
CA SER A 193 19.58 6.52 24.25
C SER A 193 21.07 6.68 24.67
N PRO A 194 21.79 7.68 24.17
CA PRO A 194 23.16 7.95 24.63
C PRO A 194 23.25 8.40 26.09
N LEU A 195 22.09 8.59 26.72
CA LEU A 195 21.98 9.10 28.10
C LEU A 195 21.96 7.98 29.16
N TYR A 196 21.84 6.70 28.77
CA TYR A 196 21.69 5.59 29.72
C TYR A 196 22.60 4.43 29.37
N GLU A 197 23.35 3.94 30.35
CA GLU A 197 24.31 2.84 30.18
C GLU A 197 23.62 1.47 30.14
N THR A 198 22.46 1.33 30.79
CA THR A 198 21.74 0.06 30.89
C THR A 198 20.27 0.18 30.55
N ALA A 199 19.66 -0.94 30.11
CA ALA A 199 18.21 -1.03 29.89
C ALA A 199 17.41 -0.72 31.17
N ALA A 200 17.90 -1.16 32.33
CA ALA A 200 17.26 -0.93 33.62
C ALA A 200 17.22 0.57 34.00
N GLN A 201 18.30 1.30 33.74
CA GLN A 201 18.35 2.76 33.98
C GLN A 201 17.34 3.48 33.08
N ARG A 202 17.27 3.13 31.80
CA ARG A 202 16.32 3.69 30.86
C ARG A 202 14.88 3.40 31.28
N ASP A 203 14.58 2.16 31.69
CA ASP A 203 13.24 1.78 32.13
C ASP A 203 12.82 2.53 33.40
N ALA A 204 13.73 2.73 34.36
CA ALA A 204 13.47 3.51 35.55
C ALA A 204 13.13 4.97 35.22
N VAL A 205 13.88 5.60 34.32
CA VAL A 205 13.61 6.98 33.88
C VAL A 205 12.29 7.07 33.10
N ASN A 206 12.00 6.13 32.21
CA ASN A 206 10.74 6.11 31.47
C ASN A 206 9.52 5.95 32.40
N ILE A 207 9.65 5.19 33.50
CA ILE A 207 8.61 5.07 34.54
C ILE A 207 8.36 6.43 35.19
N VAL A 208 9.41 7.09 35.63
CA VAL A 208 9.30 8.41 36.29
C VAL A 208 8.68 9.42 35.33
N LEU A 209 9.21 9.54 34.10
CA LEU A 209 8.71 10.48 33.10
C LEU A 209 7.24 10.23 32.75
N SER A 210 6.82 8.95 32.64
CA SER A 210 5.43 8.61 32.31
C SER A 210 4.48 8.97 33.48
N GLN A 211 4.92 8.79 34.74
CA GLN A 211 4.16 9.17 35.93
C GLN A 211 4.02 10.69 36.03
N GLU A 212 5.11 11.43 35.85
CA GLU A 212 5.12 12.89 35.85
C GLU A 212 4.24 13.46 34.70
N ALA A 213 4.33 12.92 33.49
CA ALA A 213 3.50 13.36 32.39
C ALA A 213 2.00 13.17 32.69
N ARG A 214 1.61 12.04 33.31
CA ARG A 214 0.22 11.81 33.73
C ARG A 214 -0.22 12.74 34.86
N ALA A 215 0.67 13.01 35.79
CA ALA A 215 0.37 13.94 36.89
C ALA A 215 0.14 15.38 36.37
N LEU A 216 1.03 15.85 35.50
CA LEU A 216 0.90 17.14 34.82
C LEU A 216 -0.34 17.21 33.91
N GLY A 217 -0.66 16.12 33.18
CA GLY A 217 -1.85 16.03 32.36
C GLY A 217 -3.16 16.22 33.11
N LYS A 218 -3.22 15.87 34.41
CA LYS A 218 -4.40 16.12 35.27
C LYS A 218 -4.61 17.60 35.59
N MET A 219 -3.58 18.41 35.45
CA MET A 219 -3.54 19.80 35.86
C MET A 219 -3.43 20.78 34.66
N SER A 220 -3.27 20.30 33.44
CA SER A 220 -2.95 21.09 32.26
C SER A 220 -4.06 21.09 31.23
N ALA A 221 -4.23 22.22 30.52
CA ALA A 221 -5.05 22.30 29.32
C ALA A 221 -4.50 21.42 28.16
N GLU A 222 -3.25 20.92 28.26
CA GLU A 222 -2.59 20.05 27.29
C GLU A 222 -2.58 18.57 27.73
N ALA A 223 -3.60 18.17 28.50
CA ALA A 223 -3.74 16.81 29.04
C ALA A 223 -3.53 15.71 27.98
N ASP A 224 -4.05 15.88 26.78
CA ASP A 224 -3.96 14.89 25.69
C ASP A 224 -2.52 14.69 25.21
N ILE A 225 -1.72 15.76 25.14
CA ILE A 225 -0.31 15.68 24.73
C ILE A 225 0.50 14.93 25.80
N LEU A 226 0.31 15.29 27.05
CA LEU A 226 1.04 14.69 28.19
C LEU A 226 0.65 13.22 28.40
N ASN A 227 -0.63 12.89 28.27
CA ASN A 227 -1.10 11.50 28.32
C ASN A 227 -0.59 10.69 27.12
N GLY A 228 -0.57 11.27 25.91
CA GLY A 228 0.01 10.66 24.72
C GLY A 228 1.50 10.35 24.89
N PHE A 229 2.27 11.29 25.43
CA PHE A 229 3.69 11.09 25.76
C PHE A 229 3.89 9.98 26.81
N ALA A 230 3.09 9.95 27.87
CA ALA A 230 3.14 8.89 28.88
C ALA A 230 2.86 7.51 28.29
N LEU A 231 1.87 7.40 27.37
CA LEU A 231 1.55 6.15 26.66
C LEU A 231 2.70 5.69 25.77
N GLN A 232 3.39 6.61 25.08
CA GLN A 232 4.56 6.28 24.27
C GLN A 232 5.71 5.74 25.14
N LEU A 233 5.98 6.36 26.30
CA LEU A 233 7.01 5.88 27.24
C LEU A 233 6.69 4.48 27.78
N ASP A 234 5.44 4.23 28.15
CA ASP A 234 4.99 2.91 28.62
C ASP A 234 5.07 1.87 27.47
N GLY A 235 4.80 2.30 26.26
CA GLY A 235 4.97 1.51 25.06
C GLY A 235 6.42 1.08 24.87
N LEU A 236 7.36 2.01 24.90
CA LEU A 236 8.81 1.75 24.83
C LEU A 236 9.27 0.77 25.91
N ARG A 237 8.74 0.92 27.15
CA ARG A 237 9.04 0.00 28.25
C ARG A 237 8.55 -1.42 27.97
N ARG A 238 7.33 -1.57 27.47
CA ARG A 238 6.75 -2.88 27.09
C ARG A 238 7.57 -3.54 26.00
N MET A 239 8.03 -2.79 25.00
CA MET A 239 8.90 -3.32 23.94
C MET A 239 10.18 -3.92 24.51
N ASN A 240 10.83 -3.24 25.44
CA ASN A 240 12.05 -3.73 26.08
C ASN A 240 11.83 -4.99 26.95
N GLN A 241 10.73 -5.05 27.70
CA GLN A 241 10.45 -6.15 28.64
C GLN A 241 10.05 -7.46 27.96
N GLN A 242 9.51 -7.41 26.74
CA GLN A 242 8.94 -8.58 26.07
C GLN A 242 9.80 -9.14 24.94
N SER A 243 11.07 -8.76 24.82
CA SER A 243 11.94 -9.12 23.68
C SER A 243 11.33 -8.73 22.31
N LEU A 244 10.42 -7.76 22.30
CA LEU A 244 9.74 -7.33 21.07
C LEU A 244 10.71 -6.74 20.05
N LEU A 245 11.89 -6.30 20.50
CA LEU A 245 12.99 -5.85 19.64
C LEU A 245 13.47 -6.95 18.68
N ASP A 246 13.23 -8.21 19.02
CA ASP A 246 13.50 -9.32 18.11
C ASP A 246 12.65 -9.26 16.83
N ALA A 247 11.44 -8.70 16.91
CA ALA A 247 10.59 -8.47 15.76
C ALA A 247 11.19 -7.48 14.74
N PHE A 248 12.13 -6.65 15.17
CA PHE A 248 12.83 -5.69 14.31
C PHE A 248 14.20 -6.19 13.82
N THR A 249 14.51 -7.44 14.08
CA THR A 249 15.80 -8.05 13.69
C THR A 249 15.64 -8.78 12.35
N THR A 250 16.26 -8.27 11.29
CA THR A 250 16.14 -8.79 9.92
C THR A 250 16.41 -10.29 9.83
N SER A 251 17.48 -10.81 10.46
CA SER A 251 17.81 -12.24 10.42
C SER A 251 16.75 -13.13 11.09
N LYS A 252 16.10 -12.65 12.16
CA LYS A 252 15.00 -13.37 12.82
C LYS A 252 13.74 -13.35 11.96
N LEU A 253 13.43 -12.23 11.32
CA LEU A 253 12.32 -12.16 10.36
C LEU A 253 12.53 -13.10 9.18
N GLN A 254 13.73 -13.12 8.60
CA GLN A 254 14.05 -14.03 7.49
C GLN A 254 13.93 -15.52 7.90
N ALA A 255 14.34 -15.86 9.09
CA ALA A 255 14.21 -17.23 9.61
C ALA A 255 12.74 -17.62 9.88
N ALA A 256 11.95 -16.71 10.46
CA ALA A 256 10.54 -16.95 10.82
C ALA A 256 9.60 -16.96 9.60
N TYR A 257 9.92 -16.21 8.55
CA TYR A 257 9.11 -15.97 7.36
C TYR A 257 9.84 -16.42 6.09
N ASN A 258 10.43 -17.61 6.11
CA ASN A 258 11.35 -18.13 5.10
C ASN A 258 10.75 -18.44 3.72
N THR A 259 9.42 -18.37 3.56
CA THR A 259 8.77 -18.50 2.25
C THR A 259 8.77 -17.19 1.46
N PHE A 260 9.06 -16.06 2.09
CA PHE A 260 9.30 -14.82 1.37
C PHE A 260 10.61 -14.89 0.56
N ARG A 261 10.57 -14.37 -0.65
CA ARG A 261 11.75 -14.28 -1.54
C ARG A 261 12.52 -12.99 -1.25
N PHE A 262 13.28 -12.96 -0.15
CA PHE A 262 13.98 -11.76 0.32
C PHE A 262 15.00 -11.18 -0.68
N SER A 263 15.49 -11.98 -1.62
CA SER A 263 16.39 -11.53 -2.69
C SER A 263 15.69 -10.74 -3.80
N ASP A 264 14.36 -10.83 -3.91
CA ASP A 264 13.62 -10.23 -5.02
C ASP A 264 13.58 -8.69 -4.95
N ASN A 265 13.41 -8.17 -3.74
CA ASN A 265 13.41 -6.72 -3.49
C ASN A 265 13.69 -6.45 -2.00
N ALA A 266 14.39 -5.35 -1.71
CA ALA A 266 14.66 -4.94 -0.32
C ALA A 266 13.39 -4.68 0.50
N ALA A 267 12.27 -4.36 -0.12
CA ALA A 267 10.99 -4.13 0.57
C ALA A 267 10.33 -5.43 1.10
N VAL A 268 10.75 -6.61 0.64
CA VAL A 268 10.15 -7.89 1.07
C VAL A 268 10.29 -8.11 2.57
N ILE A 269 11.37 -7.62 3.18
CA ILE A 269 11.54 -7.67 4.65
C ILE A 269 10.47 -6.86 5.39
N ASN A 270 9.95 -5.79 4.78
CA ASN A 270 8.90 -4.95 5.38
C ASN A 270 7.55 -5.69 5.42
N ALA A 271 7.28 -6.56 4.43
CA ALA A 271 6.09 -7.42 4.44
C ALA A 271 6.17 -8.48 5.55
N ALA A 272 7.32 -9.13 5.72
CA ALA A 272 7.55 -10.06 6.83
C ALA A 272 7.42 -9.35 8.19
N PHE A 273 7.99 -8.16 8.31
CA PHE A 273 7.84 -7.32 9.50
C PHE A 273 6.36 -6.97 9.76
N ALA A 274 5.60 -6.60 8.72
CA ALA A 274 4.18 -6.28 8.89
C ALA A 274 3.43 -7.46 9.53
N VAL A 275 3.59 -8.69 9.03
CA VAL A 275 2.99 -9.89 9.65
C VAL A 275 3.37 -10.02 11.12
N GLU A 276 4.67 -9.91 11.43
CA GLU A 276 5.16 -10.05 12.80
C GLU A 276 4.61 -8.96 13.72
N ALA A 277 4.61 -7.71 13.27
CA ALA A 277 4.15 -6.55 14.05
C ALA A 277 2.64 -6.62 14.34
N LEU A 278 1.83 -7.05 13.37
CA LEU A 278 0.40 -7.26 13.54
C LEU A 278 0.12 -8.46 14.46
N THR A 279 0.79 -9.58 14.26
CA THR A 279 0.66 -10.79 15.12
C THR A 279 0.94 -10.46 16.59
N ARG A 280 1.89 -9.56 16.86
CA ARG A 280 2.23 -9.11 18.22
C ARG A 280 1.43 -7.91 18.71
N ASN A 281 0.50 -7.41 17.93
CA ASN A 281 -0.30 -6.22 18.23
C ASN A 281 0.55 -4.97 18.56
N ILE A 282 1.69 -4.82 17.88
CA ILE A 282 2.61 -3.69 18.10
C ILE A 282 2.15 -2.47 17.32
N VAL A 283 1.70 -2.67 16.08
CA VAL A 283 1.37 -1.63 15.11
C VAL A 283 -0.05 -1.83 14.62
N ARG A 284 -0.80 -0.74 14.39
CA ARG A 284 -2.09 -0.79 13.71
C ARG A 284 -1.95 -0.63 12.20
N CYS A 285 -1.21 0.39 11.78
CA CYS A 285 -0.98 0.71 10.37
C CYS A 285 0.50 0.56 10.03
N VAL A 286 0.82 -0.27 9.04
CA VAL A 286 2.17 -0.40 8.48
C VAL A 286 2.14 0.10 7.04
N SER A 287 2.97 1.10 6.74
CA SER A 287 3.14 1.63 5.39
C SER A 287 4.57 1.37 4.91
N PHE A 288 4.74 0.95 3.66
CA PHE A 288 6.08 0.83 3.08
C PHE A 288 6.06 0.95 1.55
N ALA A 289 7.20 1.36 0.99
CA ALA A 289 7.37 1.42 -0.45
C ALA A 289 7.99 0.11 -0.98
N PHE A 290 7.44 -0.37 -2.08
CA PHE A 290 8.05 -1.33 -2.99
C PHE A 290 8.43 -0.58 -4.26
N SER A 291 9.68 -0.19 -4.40
CA SER A 291 10.16 0.68 -5.48
C SER A 291 10.78 -0.13 -6.63
N SER A 292 11.15 0.55 -7.69
CA SER A 292 11.81 0.06 -8.91
C SER A 292 10.88 0.00 -10.13
N PHE A 293 9.88 0.88 -10.16
CA PHE A 293 8.95 1.00 -11.31
C PHE A 293 9.26 2.20 -12.21
N ASP A 294 10.33 2.97 -11.96
CA ASP A 294 10.70 4.12 -12.79
C ASP A 294 11.47 3.69 -14.05
N THR A 295 10.72 3.25 -15.07
CA THR A 295 11.24 2.55 -16.25
C THR A 295 11.18 3.39 -17.53
N HIS A 296 11.89 4.51 -17.54
CA HIS A 296 12.11 5.31 -18.75
C HIS A 296 12.93 4.60 -19.84
N PHE A 297 13.51 3.44 -19.48
CA PHE A 297 14.31 2.58 -20.34
C PHE A 297 13.89 1.12 -20.15
N THR A 298 13.89 0.32 -21.20
CA THR A 298 13.69 -1.14 -21.15
C THR A 298 12.48 -1.58 -20.31
N ASN A 299 11.32 -0.95 -20.52
CA ASN A 299 10.11 -1.14 -19.72
C ASN A 299 9.67 -2.62 -19.66
N TYR A 300 9.57 -3.29 -20.80
CA TYR A 300 9.12 -4.70 -20.86
C TYR A 300 10.07 -5.68 -20.17
N ARG A 301 11.33 -5.32 -20.00
CA ARG A 301 12.29 -6.14 -19.26
C ARG A 301 12.16 -5.97 -17.75
N GLN A 302 11.80 -4.77 -17.30
CA GLN A 302 11.81 -4.41 -15.88
C GLN A 302 10.43 -4.51 -15.25
N GLN A 303 9.42 -3.88 -15.81
CA GLN A 303 8.09 -3.75 -15.21
C GLN A 303 7.42 -5.10 -14.92
N PRO A 304 7.31 -6.05 -15.87
CA PRO A 304 6.65 -7.31 -15.58
C PRO A 304 7.31 -8.10 -14.45
N LEU A 305 8.66 -8.07 -14.39
CA LEU A 305 9.40 -8.75 -13.35
C LEU A 305 9.19 -8.11 -11.98
N GLN A 306 9.27 -6.78 -11.90
CA GLN A 306 9.07 -6.07 -10.63
C GLN A 306 7.64 -6.18 -10.14
N GLN A 307 6.65 -6.13 -11.04
CA GLN A 307 5.25 -6.34 -10.65
C GLN A 307 5.00 -7.78 -10.19
N GLN A 308 5.55 -8.78 -10.89
CA GLN A 308 5.44 -10.17 -10.43
C GLN A 308 6.03 -10.34 -9.03
N ARG A 309 7.20 -9.74 -8.74
CA ARG A 309 7.82 -9.77 -7.41
C ARG A 309 6.94 -9.10 -6.34
N LEU A 310 6.35 -7.96 -6.65
CA LEU A 310 5.39 -7.29 -5.77
C LEU A 310 4.17 -8.18 -5.50
N PHE A 311 3.56 -8.72 -6.53
CA PHE A 311 2.37 -9.55 -6.40
C PHE A 311 2.65 -10.91 -5.73
N ASP A 312 3.82 -11.50 -5.95
CA ASP A 312 4.28 -12.70 -5.22
C ASP A 312 4.50 -12.41 -3.74
N MET A 313 5.08 -11.26 -3.43
CA MET A 313 5.24 -10.82 -2.04
C MET A 313 3.87 -10.65 -1.36
N ILE A 314 2.90 -10.03 -2.02
CA ILE A 314 1.54 -9.86 -1.48
C ILE A 314 0.85 -11.22 -1.30
N ALA A 315 1.01 -12.13 -2.25
CA ALA A 315 0.48 -13.49 -2.12
C ALA A 315 1.04 -14.22 -0.90
N THR A 316 2.35 -14.16 -0.70
CA THR A 316 3.02 -14.75 0.46
C THR A 316 2.59 -14.07 1.77
N LEU A 317 2.41 -12.73 1.74
CA LEU A 317 1.87 -11.96 2.87
C LEU A 317 0.49 -12.49 3.28
N LEU A 318 -0.42 -12.69 2.31
CA LEU A 318 -1.74 -13.23 2.56
C LEU A 318 -1.71 -14.64 3.15
N ASP A 319 -0.83 -15.52 2.66
CA ASP A 319 -0.66 -16.88 3.21
C ASP A 319 -0.27 -16.82 4.69
N TYR A 320 0.66 -15.94 5.06
CA TYR A 320 1.05 -15.78 6.47
C TYR A 320 -0.06 -15.17 7.31
N LEU A 321 -0.81 -14.19 6.80
CA LEU A 321 -1.96 -13.63 7.52
C LEU A 321 -3.05 -14.68 7.75
N ASP A 322 -3.29 -15.58 6.79
CA ASP A 322 -4.24 -16.68 6.90
C ASP A 322 -3.79 -17.76 7.91
N ALA A 323 -2.48 -17.91 8.11
CA ALA A 323 -1.90 -18.89 9.02
C ALA A 323 -1.78 -18.39 10.47
N LYS A 324 -1.86 -17.07 10.71
CA LYS A 324 -1.68 -16.48 12.04
C LYS A 324 -3.03 -16.22 12.73
N PRO A 325 -3.15 -16.54 14.05
CA PRO A 325 -4.31 -16.15 14.82
C PRO A 325 -4.34 -14.64 15.04
N HIS A 326 -5.53 -14.08 15.19
CA HIS A 326 -5.70 -12.70 15.60
C HIS A 326 -5.21 -12.50 17.05
N PRO A 327 -4.43 -11.45 17.37
CA PRO A 327 -3.79 -11.30 18.68
C PRO A 327 -4.76 -11.05 19.83
N THR A 328 -5.95 -10.53 19.56
CA THR A 328 -6.94 -10.14 20.59
C THR A 328 -8.33 -10.77 20.39
N LYS A 329 -8.55 -11.51 19.28
CA LYS A 329 -9.83 -12.16 18.97
C LYS A 329 -9.64 -13.68 18.85
N PRO A 330 -9.87 -14.45 19.91
CA PRO A 330 -9.72 -15.90 19.88
C PRO A 330 -10.63 -16.55 18.84
N GLY A 331 -10.06 -17.38 17.98
CA GLY A 331 -10.78 -18.09 16.92
C GLY A 331 -10.71 -17.42 15.55
N ASP A 332 -10.43 -16.11 15.48
CA ASP A 332 -10.28 -15.40 14.21
C ASP A 332 -8.85 -15.50 13.69
N LYS A 333 -8.70 -15.44 12.38
CA LYS A 333 -7.40 -15.30 11.70
C LYS A 333 -7.01 -13.84 11.60
N LEU A 334 -5.73 -13.60 11.53
CA LEU A 334 -5.22 -12.24 11.33
C LEU A 334 -5.72 -11.64 10.01
N SER A 335 -5.89 -12.46 8.96
CA SER A 335 -6.43 -12.05 7.66
C SER A 335 -7.89 -11.57 7.70
N ASP A 336 -8.69 -12.03 8.67
CA ASP A 336 -10.09 -11.63 8.80
C ASP A 336 -10.23 -10.16 9.25
N HIS A 337 -9.15 -9.60 9.78
CA HIS A 337 -9.05 -8.25 10.33
C HIS A 337 -7.90 -7.43 9.74
N THR A 338 -7.29 -7.89 8.65
CA THR A 338 -6.22 -7.15 7.98
C THR A 338 -6.67 -6.66 6.61
N HIS A 339 -6.40 -5.38 6.35
CA HIS A 339 -6.80 -4.67 5.15
C HIS A 339 -5.58 -4.12 4.45
N ILE A 340 -5.42 -4.46 3.18
CA ILE A 340 -4.26 -4.08 2.36
C ILE A 340 -4.74 -3.18 1.24
N MET A 341 -4.03 -2.07 1.03
CA MET A 341 -4.17 -1.21 -0.13
C MET A 341 -2.82 -1.06 -0.82
N VAL A 342 -2.82 -1.23 -2.13
CA VAL A 342 -1.64 -1.03 -2.99
C VAL A 342 -1.96 0.09 -3.97
N PHE A 343 -1.11 1.11 -4.02
CA PHE A 343 -1.26 2.25 -4.90
C PHE A 343 0.10 2.67 -5.43
N SER A 344 0.14 3.24 -6.64
CA SER A 344 1.34 3.86 -7.21
C SER A 344 1.18 5.38 -7.27
N ASP A 345 2.25 6.08 -7.59
CA ASP A 345 2.25 7.52 -7.80
C ASP A 345 1.46 7.94 -9.07
N PHE A 346 1.54 7.16 -10.14
CA PHE A 346 0.74 7.22 -11.38
C PHE A 346 1.08 5.98 -12.21
N CYS A 347 0.73 5.95 -13.50
CA CYS A 347 1.14 4.85 -14.39
C CYS A 347 2.10 5.31 -15.49
N ARG A 348 2.39 4.41 -16.42
CA ARG A 348 3.26 4.63 -17.58
C ARG A 348 2.44 4.89 -18.84
N THR A 349 3.03 5.60 -19.81
CA THR A 349 2.42 5.89 -21.11
C THR A 349 1.96 4.61 -21.82
N PRO A 350 0.87 4.67 -22.61
CA PRO A 350 0.40 3.52 -23.36
C PRO A 350 1.39 3.04 -24.43
N GLN A 351 2.27 3.90 -24.90
CA GLN A 351 3.26 3.59 -25.94
C GLN A 351 4.68 3.65 -25.39
N ILE A 352 5.54 2.81 -25.95
CA ILE A 352 6.95 2.79 -25.63
C ILE A 352 7.66 4.00 -26.28
N ASN A 353 8.63 4.57 -25.58
CA ASN A 353 9.46 5.65 -26.07
C ASN A 353 10.68 5.12 -26.87
N LEU A 354 11.49 6.04 -27.44
CA LEU A 354 12.67 5.69 -28.22
C LEU A 354 13.75 4.92 -27.42
N ASN A 355 13.69 4.96 -26.12
CA ASN A 355 14.63 4.27 -25.23
C ASN A 355 14.08 2.90 -24.74
N GLN A 356 13.06 2.37 -25.40
CA GLN A 356 12.37 1.13 -24.98
C GLN A 356 11.72 1.23 -23.59
N GLY A 357 11.56 2.45 -23.09
CA GLY A 357 10.89 2.76 -21.83
C GLY A 357 9.47 3.26 -22.05
N ARG A 358 8.81 3.59 -20.96
CA ARG A 358 7.54 4.31 -20.94
C ARG A 358 7.68 5.52 -20.03
N ASP A 359 7.12 6.64 -20.45
CA ASP A 359 7.19 7.88 -19.67
C ASP A 359 6.03 7.99 -18.69
N HIS A 360 5.98 9.06 -17.92
CA HIS A 360 4.95 9.31 -16.92
C HIS A 360 3.58 9.54 -17.55
N TYR A 361 2.52 9.01 -16.95
CA TYR A 361 1.16 9.15 -17.47
C TYR A 361 0.13 9.34 -16.34
N PRO A 362 -0.82 10.29 -16.47
CA PRO A 362 -1.69 10.71 -15.37
C PRO A 362 -2.90 9.79 -15.14
N ASN A 363 -2.75 8.50 -15.34
CA ASN A 363 -3.69 7.45 -15.00
C ASN A 363 -3.11 6.56 -13.91
N ASN A 364 -3.92 5.74 -13.25
CA ASN A 364 -3.46 4.76 -12.27
C ASN A 364 -4.47 3.63 -12.09
N SER A 365 -4.02 2.59 -11.41
CA SER A 365 -4.86 1.55 -10.82
C SER A 365 -4.57 1.44 -9.32
N SER A 366 -5.48 0.83 -8.57
CA SER A 366 -5.28 0.46 -7.18
C SER A 366 -5.78 -0.94 -6.91
N LEU A 367 -5.14 -1.62 -5.98
CA LEU A 367 -5.54 -2.95 -5.52
C LEU A 367 -5.90 -2.88 -4.04
N ILE A 368 -7.10 -3.35 -3.70
CA ILE A 368 -7.58 -3.45 -2.32
C ILE A 368 -7.86 -4.91 -1.99
N ILE A 369 -7.37 -5.36 -0.86
CA ILE A 369 -7.62 -6.70 -0.32
C ILE A 369 -8.14 -6.52 1.09
N SER A 370 -9.44 -6.75 1.28
CA SER A 370 -10.10 -6.47 2.56
C SER A 370 -11.37 -7.29 2.70
N PRO A 371 -11.63 -7.85 3.88
CA PRO A 371 -12.90 -8.52 4.18
C PRO A 371 -14.12 -7.61 4.03
N ARG A 372 -13.97 -6.29 4.07
CA ARG A 372 -15.05 -5.30 3.96
C ARG A 372 -15.36 -4.88 2.53
N PHE A 373 -14.50 -5.24 1.58
CA PHE A 373 -14.68 -4.96 0.17
C PHE A 373 -15.16 -6.19 -0.59
N LYS A 374 -15.84 -5.97 -1.72
CA LYS A 374 -16.22 -7.06 -2.62
C LYS A 374 -14.94 -7.67 -3.20
N GLY A 375 -14.74 -8.96 -2.96
CA GLY A 375 -13.67 -9.69 -3.64
C GLY A 375 -14.11 -10.13 -5.04
N ASN A 376 -13.14 -10.52 -5.88
CA ASN A 376 -13.36 -10.85 -7.29
C ASN A 376 -14.12 -9.72 -8.02
N PHE A 377 -13.65 -8.48 -7.84
CA PHE A 377 -14.38 -7.30 -8.27
C PHE A 377 -13.44 -6.29 -8.95
N VAL A 378 -13.91 -5.68 -10.03
CA VAL A 378 -13.24 -4.59 -10.72
C VAL A 378 -14.20 -3.43 -10.92
N ILE A 379 -13.69 -2.20 -10.77
CA ILE A 379 -14.43 -0.98 -11.00
C ILE A 379 -13.55 0.08 -11.66
N GLY A 380 -14.19 0.97 -12.41
CA GLY A 380 -13.46 1.95 -13.22
C GLY A 380 -12.88 1.32 -14.48
N GLN A 381 -12.50 2.14 -15.40
CA GLN A 381 -11.96 1.76 -16.70
C GLN A 381 -11.03 2.84 -17.22
N SER A 382 -10.07 2.46 -18.04
CA SER A 382 -9.32 3.38 -18.88
C SER A 382 -9.60 3.15 -20.35
N ASP A 383 -9.41 4.19 -21.16
CA ASP A 383 -9.55 4.12 -22.61
C ASP A 383 -8.67 3.00 -23.18
N PRO A 384 -9.21 2.16 -24.10
CA PRO A 384 -8.46 1.02 -24.62
C PRO A 384 -7.17 1.40 -25.36
N GLU A 385 -7.15 2.53 -26.06
CA GLU A 385 -6.04 2.94 -26.93
C GLU A 385 -5.15 3.98 -26.26
N GLN A 386 -5.77 4.95 -25.57
CA GLN A 386 -5.08 6.07 -24.98
C GLN A 386 -4.76 5.88 -23.50
N LEU A 387 -5.33 4.86 -22.86
CA LEU A 387 -5.16 4.58 -21.41
C LEU A 387 -5.60 5.76 -20.50
N LEU A 388 -6.38 6.69 -20.99
CA LEU A 388 -6.93 7.78 -20.19
C LEU A 388 -8.06 7.27 -19.29
N PRO A 389 -8.19 7.78 -18.06
CA PRO A 389 -9.29 7.42 -17.17
C PRO A 389 -10.65 7.75 -17.81
N LEU A 390 -11.55 6.79 -17.84
CA LEU A 390 -12.91 6.99 -18.36
C LEU A 390 -13.85 7.46 -17.25
N PRO A 391 -14.80 8.37 -17.58
CA PRO A 391 -15.75 8.87 -16.61
C PRO A 391 -16.78 7.80 -16.22
N ARG A 392 -17.22 7.87 -14.96
CA ARG A 392 -18.36 7.14 -14.42
C ARG A 392 -19.31 8.09 -13.70
N ALA A 393 -20.51 7.61 -13.36
CA ALA A 393 -21.47 8.39 -12.61
C ALA A 393 -21.07 8.55 -11.13
N PHE A 394 -21.13 9.78 -10.65
CA PHE A 394 -21.02 10.19 -9.26
C PHE A 394 -22.21 11.12 -8.92
N SER A 395 -22.37 11.51 -7.67
CA SER A 395 -23.47 12.38 -7.25
C SER A 395 -23.41 13.78 -7.88
N ASP A 396 -22.22 14.23 -8.24
CA ASP A 396 -21.92 15.53 -8.86
C ASP A 396 -21.85 15.47 -10.40
N GLY A 397 -22.06 14.29 -11.01
CA GLY A 397 -22.06 14.12 -12.47
C GLY A 397 -21.15 13.00 -12.96
N MET A 398 -20.80 13.09 -14.25
CA MET A 398 -19.89 12.12 -14.90
C MET A 398 -18.44 12.59 -14.78
N ARG A 399 -17.59 11.86 -14.09
CA ARG A 399 -16.16 12.12 -13.98
C ARG A 399 -15.35 10.85 -13.76
N ALA A 400 -14.06 10.91 -13.95
CA ALA A 400 -13.16 9.81 -13.61
C ALA A 400 -13.06 9.61 -12.09
N ILE A 401 -12.71 8.39 -11.68
CA ILE A 401 -12.32 8.09 -10.29
C ILE A 401 -11.03 8.85 -9.99
N THR A 402 -10.89 9.36 -8.78
CA THR A 402 -9.69 10.04 -8.30
C THR A 402 -9.18 9.40 -7.00
N PRO A 403 -7.93 9.61 -6.58
CA PRO A 403 -7.43 9.10 -5.29
C PRO A 403 -8.32 9.47 -4.09
N PRO A 404 -8.86 10.70 -3.95
CA PRO A 404 -9.79 11.01 -2.86
C PRO A 404 -11.00 10.09 -2.79
N ASP A 405 -11.55 9.64 -3.94
CA ASP A 405 -12.70 8.73 -3.96
C ASP A 405 -12.34 7.35 -3.42
N VAL A 406 -11.18 6.81 -3.83
CA VAL A 406 -10.66 5.52 -3.36
C VAL A 406 -10.41 5.57 -1.85
N LEU A 407 -9.72 6.62 -1.38
CA LEU A 407 -9.40 6.79 0.04
C LEU A 407 -10.66 7.04 0.88
N SER A 408 -11.63 7.86 0.39
CA SER A 408 -12.91 8.07 1.06
C SER A 408 -13.71 6.78 1.20
N THR A 409 -13.68 5.95 0.16
CA THR A 409 -14.31 4.63 0.18
C THR A 409 -13.66 3.74 1.22
N PHE A 410 -12.32 3.75 1.28
CA PHE A 410 -11.57 2.97 2.26
C PHE A 410 -11.89 3.40 3.69
N VAL A 411 -11.83 4.69 4.01
CA VAL A 411 -12.15 5.24 5.34
C VAL A 411 -13.60 4.91 5.73
N SER A 412 -14.55 5.09 4.78
CA SER A 412 -15.98 4.82 5.01
C SER A 412 -16.28 3.34 5.30
N ALA A 413 -15.51 2.41 4.75
CA ALA A 413 -15.67 0.98 4.99
C ALA A 413 -15.53 0.59 6.47
N PHE A 414 -14.92 1.45 7.29
CA PHE A 414 -14.72 1.26 8.73
C PHE A 414 -15.62 2.14 9.60
N GLY A 415 -16.69 2.70 9.02
CA GLY A 415 -17.65 3.51 9.75
C GLY A 415 -17.20 4.92 10.09
N ALA A 416 -16.00 5.33 9.65
CA ALA A 416 -15.53 6.69 9.85
C ALA A 416 -16.11 7.64 8.77
N ASP A 417 -16.34 8.90 9.15
CA ASP A 417 -16.75 9.92 8.18
C ASP A 417 -15.52 10.39 7.38
N PRO A 418 -15.43 10.07 6.08
CA PRO A 418 -14.27 10.45 5.29
C PRO A 418 -14.11 11.97 5.16
N ARG A 419 -15.19 12.77 5.30
CA ARG A 419 -15.15 14.23 5.22
C ARG A 419 -14.33 14.86 6.33
N LYS A 420 -14.07 14.13 7.41
CA LYS A 420 -13.13 14.55 8.46
C LYS A 420 -11.70 14.75 7.89
N TYR A 421 -11.34 13.97 6.87
CA TYR A 421 -9.98 13.91 6.31
C TYR A 421 -9.92 14.39 4.86
N LEU A 422 -10.93 14.01 4.07
CA LEU A 422 -10.96 14.12 2.61
C LEU A 422 -12.22 14.94 2.20
N ARG A 423 -12.01 16.18 1.77
CA ARG A 423 -13.13 17.08 1.44
C ARG A 423 -13.78 16.78 0.09
N ASP A 424 -12.97 16.27 -0.86
CA ASP A 424 -13.33 16.22 -2.28
C ASP A 424 -13.59 14.78 -2.79
N GLY A 425 -13.51 13.77 -1.92
CA GLY A 425 -13.72 12.37 -2.28
C GLY A 425 -15.18 11.92 -2.08
N GLU A 426 -15.71 11.16 -3.03
CA GLU A 426 -17.00 10.49 -2.93
C GLU A 426 -16.83 8.99 -2.69
N VAL A 427 -17.65 8.43 -1.80
CA VAL A 427 -17.63 7.01 -1.46
C VAL A 427 -18.21 6.18 -2.61
N ILE A 428 -17.42 5.29 -3.17
CA ILE A 428 -17.81 4.34 -4.21
C ILE A 428 -18.46 3.12 -3.57
N ARG A 429 -19.75 3.20 -3.28
CA ARG A 429 -20.51 2.17 -2.53
C ARG A 429 -20.47 0.80 -3.19
N ASP A 430 -20.37 0.75 -4.53
CA ASP A 430 -20.33 -0.48 -5.29
C ASP A 430 -19.13 -1.39 -4.92
N MET A 431 -18.08 -0.84 -4.32
CA MET A 431 -16.91 -1.58 -3.86
C MET A 431 -17.13 -2.28 -2.53
N LEU A 432 -18.08 -1.82 -1.73
CA LEU A 432 -18.28 -2.29 -0.36
C LEU A 432 -19.19 -3.53 -0.32
N LYS A 433 -18.94 -4.42 0.64
CA LYS A 433 -19.89 -5.45 1.01
C LYS A 433 -21.05 -4.77 1.75
N GLY A 434 -22.28 -5.22 1.46
CA GLY A 434 -23.49 -4.75 2.14
C GLY A 434 -23.57 -5.21 3.59
#